data_bf4ac505634130de2107783553df4ecd
#
_entry.id   bf4ac505634130de2107783553df4ecd
#
_cell.length_a   1.000
_cell.length_b   1.000
_cell.length_c   1.000
_cell.angle_alpha   90.00
_cell.angle_beta   90.00
_cell.angle_gamma   90.00
#
_symmetry.space_group_name_H-M   'P 1'
#
loop_
_entity.id
_entity.type
_entity.pdbx_description
1 polymer ?
#
loop_
_entity_poly.entity_id
_entity_poly.type
_entity_poly.pdbx_seq_one_letter_code
_entity_poly.pdbx_strand_id
1 'polypeptide(L)'
;MPLTINTNSAASAANYYLSRNQSALQKSLTKLSSGNRIVQPVDDAGGLAVSMKLESSIVRLNGAKKNVQNATSFLEVQDGVLASAGKILNRMIELKGLSDDVMKNASDSENYNREFKDLQMQIYDMATLKFNGVSTVSYTHLTLPTILRV
;
A
#
# COMPACT_ATOMS: atom_id res chain seq x y z
N MET A 1 -15.35 -74.85 -20.68
CA MET A 1 -15.42 -73.61 -19.86
C MET A 1 -16.69 -73.70 -19.06
N PRO A 2 -16.70 -73.62 -17.74
CA PRO A 2 -17.95 -73.62 -16.95
C PRO A 2 -18.69 -72.33 -17.28
N LEU A 3 -19.89 -72.41 -17.82
CA LEU A 3 -20.85 -71.32 -18.00
C LEU A 3 -21.34 -70.89 -16.61
N THR A 4 -20.75 -69.90 -16.01
CA THR A 4 -21.26 -69.29 -14.76
C THR A 4 -22.28 -68.24 -15.12
N ILE A 5 -23.54 -68.53 -14.87
CA ILE A 5 -24.69 -67.65 -15.20
C ILE A 5 -24.78 -66.43 -14.28
N ASN A 6 -24.25 -66.50 -13.06
CA ASN A 6 -24.40 -65.49 -11.99
C ASN A 6 -23.13 -64.60 -11.78
N THR A 7 -22.01 -64.86 -12.41
CA THR A 7 -20.80 -64.06 -12.27
C THR A 7 -20.06 -63.98 -13.61
N ASN A 8 -20.17 -62.82 -14.26
CA ASN A 8 -19.37 -62.53 -15.47
C ASN A 8 -18.15 -61.69 -15.07
N SER A 9 -16.98 -62.34 -14.95
CA SER A 9 -15.74 -61.67 -14.56
C SER A 9 -15.32 -60.59 -15.57
N ALA A 10 -15.64 -60.78 -16.86
CA ALA A 10 -15.33 -59.79 -17.90
C ALA A 10 -16.22 -58.51 -17.72
N ALA A 11 -17.50 -58.69 -17.43
CA ALA A 11 -18.39 -57.55 -17.14
C ALA A 11 -18.00 -56.80 -15.88
N SER A 12 -17.58 -57.51 -14.80
CA SER A 12 -17.06 -56.90 -13.58
C SER A 12 -15.77 -56.12 -13.83
N ALA A 13 -14.84 -56.65 -14.60
CA ALA A 13 -13.64 -55.96 -15.00
C ALA A 13 -13.92 -54.71 -15.86
N ALA A 14 -14.86 -54.82 -16.81
CA ALA A 14 -15.28 -53.67 -17.63
C ALA A 14 -15.89 -52.56 -16.81
N ASN A 15 -16.77 -52.88 -15.85
CA ASN A 15 -17.36 -51.92 -14.94
C ASN A 15 -16.30 -51.25 -14.02
N TYR A 16 -15.31 -51.98 -13.55
CA TYR A 16 -14.22 -51.45 -12.78
C TYR A 16 -13.41 -50.43 -13.59
N TYR A 17 -13.02 -50.77 -14.80
CA TYR A 17 -12.26 -49.84 -15.67
C TYR A 17 -13.09 -48.62 -16.07
N LEU A 18 -14.39 -48.81 -16.35
CA LEU A 18 -15.29 -47.72 -16.68
C LEU A 18 -15.41 -46.72 -15.51
N SER A 19 -15.66 -47.23 -14.31
CA SER A 19 -15.72 -46.39 -13.09
C SER A 19 -14.44 -45.64 -12.82
N ARG A 20 -13.27 -46.30 -12.99
CA ARG A 20 -11.97 -45.68 -12.84
C ARG A 20 -11.75 -44.58 -13.88
N ASN A 21 -12.08 -44.82 -15.14
CA ASN A 21 -11.94 -43.84 -16.22
C ASN A 21 -12.88 -42.63 -16.00
N GLN A 22 -14.11 -42.85 -15.54
CA GLN A 22 -15.07 -41.81 -15.24
C GLN A 22 -14.57 -40.92 -14.07
N SER A 23 -13.98 -41.51 -13.03
CA SER A 23 -13.38 -40.77 -11.91
C SER A 23 -12.18 -39.93 -12.37
N ALA A 24 -11.31 -40.49 -13.21
CA ALA A 24 -10.16 -39.79 -13.78
C ALA A 24 -10.60 -38.63 -14.69
N LEU A 25 -11.62 -38.84 -15.52
CA LEU A 25 -12.21 -37.80 -16.37
C LEU A 25 -12.77 -36.65 -15.54
N GLN A 26 -13.56 -36.97 -14.50
CA GLN A 26 -14.16 -35.97 -13.63
C GLN A 26 -13.11 -35.14 -12.89
N LYS A 27 -12.03 -35.78 -12.42
CA LYS A 27 -10.88 -35.09 -11.82
C LYS A 27 -10.20 -34.16 -12.81
N SER A 28 -9.99 -34.60 -14.05
CA SER A 28 -9.39 -33.77 -15.10
C SER A 28 -10.27 -32.58 -15.50
N LEU A 29 -11.59 -32.80 -15.61
CA LEU A 29 -12.56 -31.74 -15.88
C LEU A 29 -12.60 -30.70 -14.76
N THR A 30 -12.54 -31.11 -13.50
CA THR A 30 -12.49 -30.20 -12.35
C THR A 30 -11.24 -29.34 -12.39
N LYS A 31 -10.07 -29.90 -12.69
CA LYS A 31 -8.82 -29.16 -12.85
C LYS A 31 -8.87 -28.18 -14.03
N LEU A 32 -9.42 -28.61 -15.15
CA LEU A 32 -9.56 -27.76 -16.34
C LEU A 32 -10.52 -26.61 -16.12
N SER A 33 -11.66 -26.90 -15.49
CA SER A 33 -12.68 -25.88 -15.17
C SER A 33 -12.21 -24.85 -14.14
N SER A 34 -11.44 -25.28 -13.13
CA SER A 34 -10.87 -24.37 -12.13
C SER A 34 -9.66 -23.60 -12.62
N GLY A 35 -9.00 -24.07 -13.69
CA GLY A 35 -7.72 -23.54 -14.17
C GLY A 35 -6.54 -23.81 -13.22
N ASN A 36 -6.75 -24.54 -12.13
CA ASN A 36 -5.76 -24.83 -11.11
C ASN A 36 -5.30 -26.28 -11.18
N ARG A 37 -3.98 -26.50 -11.09
CA ARG A 37 -3.40 -27.84 -11.02
C ARG A 37 -3.78 -28.60 -9.74
N ILE A 38 -3.85 -27.87 -8.62
CA ILE A 38 -4.19 -28.36 -7.28
C ILE A 38 -5.56 -27.79 -6.92
N VAL A 39 -6.58 -28.63 -6.89
CA VAL A 39 -7.96 -28.22 -6.57
C VAL A 39 -8.34 -28.71 -5.17
N GLN A 40 -7.81 -29.87 -4.76
CA GLN A 40 -8.07 -30.46 -3.46
C GLN A 40 -6.78 -30.78 -2.72
N PRO A 41 -6.78 -30.74 -1.36
CA PRO A 41 -5.59 -31.10 -0.58
C PRO A 41 -5.02 -32.49 -0.89
N VAL A 42 -5.88 -33.42 -1.33
CA VAL A 42 -5.50 -34.79 -1.72
C VAL A 42 -4.66 -34.82 -3.02
N ASP A 43 -4.74 -33.79 -3.86
CA ASP A 43 -3.95 -33.74 -5.09
C ASP A 43 -2.46 -33.50 -4.82
N ASP A 44 -2.14 -32.58 -3.91
CA ASP A 44 -0.79 -32.25 -3.47
C ASP A 44 -0.87 -31.37 -2.21
N ALA A 45 -0.85 -32.00 -1.05
CA ALA A 45 -0.94 -31.27 0.25
C ALA A 45 0.28 -30.37 0.49
N GLY A 46 1.48 -30.81 0.08
CA GLY A 46 2.71 -30.02 0.23
C GLY A 46 2.70 -28.79 -0.67
N GLY A 47 2.37 -28.97 -1.95
CA GLY A 47 2.27 -27.89 -2.92
C GLY A 47 1.19 -26.88 -2.54
N LEU A 48 0.05 -27.34 -2.02
CA LEU A 48 -1.02 -26.46 -1.55
C LEU A 48 -0.56 -25.61 -0.36
N ALA A 49 0.09 -26.20 0.63
CA ALA A 49 0.61 -25.47 1.78
C ALA A 49 1.61 -24.39 1.39
N VAL A 50 2.52 -24.69 0.45
CA VAL A 50 3.49 -23.72 -0.08
C VAL A 50 2.76 -22.60 -0.84
N SER A 51 1.77 -22.94 -1.68
CA SER A 51 0.98 -21.95 -2.43
C SER A 51 0.26 -20.98 -1.50
N MET A 52 -0.42 -21.48 -0.46
CA MET A 52 -1.10 -20.64 0.53
C MET A 52 -0.13 -19.74 1.29
N LYS A 53 1.06 -20.24 1.65
CA LYS A 53 2.10 -19.46 2.30
C LYS A 53 2.63 -18.35 1.40
N LEU A 54 2.84 -18.63 0.11
CA LEU A 54 3.26 -17.65 -0.87
C LEU A 54 2.18 -16.59 -1.11
N GLU A 55 0.92 -17.01 -1.25
CA GLU A 55 -0.21 -16.09 -1.41
C GLU A 55 -0.35 -15.14 -0.22
N SER A 56 -0.26 -15.66 1.01
CA SER A 56 -0.22 -14.84 2.22
C SER A 56 0.95 -13.85 2.22
N SER A 57 2.11 -14.27 1.72
CA SER A 57 3.27 -13.38 1.59
C SER A 57 3.06 -12.29 0.53
N ILE A 58 2.46 -12.63 -0.61
CA ILE A 58 2.10 -11.66 -1.65
C ILE A 58 1.11 -10.61 -1.12
N VAL A 59 0.08 -11.05 -0.40
CA VAL A 59 -0.90 -10.12 0.20
C VAL A 59 -0.23 -9.16 1.18
N ARG A 60 0.67 -9.65 2.04
CA ARG A 60 1.45 -8.79 2.96
C ARG A 60 2.35 -7.81 2.23
N LEU A 61 3.06 -8.27 1.19
CA LEU A 61 3.92 -7.42 0.38
C LEU A 61 3.13 -6.34 -0.37
N ASN A 62 1.95 -6.68 -0.88
CA ASN A 62 1.05 -5.71 -1.51
C ASN A 62 0.55 -4.67 -0.51
N GLY A 63 0.23 -5.07 0.73
CA GLY A 63 -0.09 -4.15 1.82
C GLY A 63 1.08 -3.22 2.15
N ALA A 64 2.28 -3.76 2.32
CA ALA A 64 3.48 -2.99 2.56
C ALA A 64 3.78 -2.01 1.41
N LYS A 65 3.64 -2.45 0.16
CA LYS A 65 3.80 -1.58 -1.03
C LYS A 65 2.84 -0.38 -0.99
N LYS A 66 1.56 -0.61 -0.67
CA LYS A 66 0.58 0.49 -0.54
C LYS A 66 0.96 1.45 0.58
N ASN A 67 1.43 0.93 1.72
CA ASN A 67 1.87 1.78 2.84
C ASN A 67 3.07 2.64 2.45
N VAL A 68 4.04 2.08 1.73
CA VAL A 68 5.18 2.85 1.20
C VAL A 68 4.73 3.93 0.22
N GLN A 69 3.80 3.63 -0.69
CA GLN A 69 3.25 4.62 -1.61
C GLN A 69 2.57 5.77 -0.87
N ASN A 70 1.76 5.46 0.16
CA ASN A 70 1.11 6.48 0.99
C ASN A 70 2.15 7.33 1.75
N ALA A 71 3.19 6.70 2.29
CA ALA A 71 4.29 7.41 2.96
C ALA A 71 5.05 8.33 2.00
N THR A 72 5.30 7.89 0.76
CA THR A 72 5.93 8.74 -0.27
C THR A 72 5.07 9.96 -0.58
N SER A 73 3.76 9.77 -0.80
CA SER A 73 2.85 10.89 -1.03
C SER A 73 2.78 11.86 0.15
N PHE A 74 2.85 11.35 1.37
CA PHE A 74 2.92 12.20 2.56
C PHE A 74 4.20 13.02 2.61
N LEU A 75 5.35 12.41 2.29
CA LEU A 75 6.64 13.10 2.23
C LEU A 75 6.70 14.16 1.12
N GLU A 76 6.09 13.90 -0.03
CA GLU A 76 5.97 14.88 -1.12
C GLU A 76 5.18 16.11 -0.68
N VAL A 77 4.09 15.92 0.07
CA VAL A 77 3.32 17.05 0.63
C VAL A 77 4.15 17.80 1.67
N GLN A 78 4.89 17.09 2.53
CA GLN A 78 5.79 17.74 3.50
C GLN A 78 6.87 18.56 2.82
N ASP A 79 7.50 18.03 1.79
CA ASP A 79 8.53 18.74 1.02
C ASP A 79 7.95 20.03 0.40
N GLY A 80 6.76 19.96 -0.20
CA GLY A 80 6.06 21.13 -0.73
C GLY A 80 5.75 22.19 0.32
N VAL A 81 5.33 21.79 1.53
CA VAL A 81 5.08 22.70 2.65
C VAL A 81 6.38 23.36 3.12
N LEU A 82 7.46 22.58 3.28
CA LEU A 82 8.75 23.10 3.70
C LEU A 82 9.38 24.05 2.67
N ALA A 83 9.26 23.71 1.38
CA ALA A 83 9.71 24.58 0.29
C ALA A 83 8.95 25.93 0.28
N SER A 84 7.66 25.90 0.55
CA SER A 84 6.84 27.12 0.66
C SER A 84 7.20 27.93 1.90
N ALA A 85 7.42 27.28 3.04
CA ALA A 85 7.89 27.94 4.26
C ALA A 85 9.25 28.61 4.05
N GLY A 86 10.16 27.94 3.34
CA GLY A 86 11.46 28.52 2.96
C GLY A 86 11.35 29.80 2.15
N LYS A 87 10.40 29.84 1.19
CA LYS A 87 10.13 31.06 0.40
C LYS A 87 9.61 32.20 1.28
N ILE A 88 8.68 31.91 2.19
CA ILE A 88 8.13 32.90 3.11
C ILE A 88 9.24 33.44 4.03
N LEU A 89 10.06 32.55 4.62
CA LEU A 89 11.18 32.96 5.47
C LEU A 89 12.19 33.84 4.72
N ASN A 90 12.52 33.51 3.49
CA ASN A 90 13.40 34.36 2.67
C ASN A 90 12.78 35.76 2.42
N ARG A 91 11.46 35.84 2.18
CA ARG A 91 10.79 37.14 2.04
C ARG A 91 10.78 37.93 3.36
N MET A 92 10.60 37.26 4.49
CA MET A 92 10.67 37.90 5.81
C MET A 92 12.04 38.46 6.10
N ILE A 93 13.12 37.74 5.72
CA ILE A 93 14.51 38.22 5.84
C ILE A 93 14.74 39.44 4.96
N GLU A 94 14.22 39.42 3.73
CA GLU A 94 14.31 40.56 2.81
C GLU A 94 13.58 41.80 3.40
N LEU A 95 12.34 41.64 3.90
CA LEU A 95 11.58 42.71 4.53
C LEU A 95 12.29 43.29 5.75
N LYS A 96 12.93 42.42 6.54
CA LYS A 96 13.73 42.85 7.67
C LYS A 96 14.90 43.70 7.22
N GLY A 97 15.64 43.29 6.20
CA GLY A 97 16.74 44.07 5.61
C GLY A 97 16.29 45.40 5.06
N LEU A 98 15.12 45.45 4.39
CA LEU A 98 14.54 46.69 3.87
C LEU A 98 14.06 47.63 4.98
N SER A 99 13.56 47.11 6.10
CA SER A 99 13.12 47.90 7.25
C SER A 99 14.30 48.53 8.04
N ASP A 100 15.49 47.93 7.99
CA ASP A 100 16.68 48.41 8.68
C ASP A 100 17.43 49.48 7.85
N ASP A 101 16.95 49.82 6.66
CA ASP A 101 17.57 50.85 5.80
C ASP A 101 17.32 52.25 6.38
N VAL A 102 18.40 52.99 6.63
CA VAL A 102 18.41 54.34 7.21
C VAL A 102 17.66 55.38 6.33
N MET A 103 17.45 55.10 5.05
CA MET A 103 16.77 56.00 4.11
C MET A 103 15.24 55.87 4.12
N LYS A 104 14.68 54.95 4.96
CA LYS A 104 13.26 54.69 5.04
C LYS A 104 12.58 55.57 6.09
N ASN A 105 11.38 56.02 5.77
CA ASN A 105 10.57 56.77 6.74
C ASN A 105 9.72 55.81 7.61
N ALA A 106 9.09 56.34 8.66
CA ALA A 106 8.26 55.55 9.56
C ALA A 106 7.06 54.89 8.89
N SER A 107 6.48 55.50 7.86
CA SER A 107 5.36 54.92 7.11
C SER A 107 5.79 53.71 6.24
N ASP A 108 6.98 53.80 5.65
CA ASP A 108 7.53 52.69 4.86
C ASP A 108 7.84 51.47 5.76
N SER A 109 8.45 51.74 6.92
CA SER A 109 8.73 50.70 7.92
C SER A 109 7.45 50.05 8.47
N GLU A 110 6.37 50.83 8.64
CA GLU A 110 5.07 50.29 9.04
C GLU A 110 4.46 49.36 7.96
N ASN A 111 4.58 49.71 6.69
CA ASN A 111 4.11 48.88 5.59
C ASN A 111 4.87 47.54 5.54
N TYR A 112 6.20 47.55 5.67
CA TYR A 112 6.99 46.32 5.78
C TYR A 112 6.61 45.48 7.00
N ASN A 113 6.32 46.10 8.13
CA ASN A 113 5.89 45.42 9.34
C ASN A 113 4.51 44.77 9.18
N ARG A 114 3.58 45.37 8.44
CA ARG A 114 2.29 44.75 8.11
C ARG A 114 2.48 43.50 7.25
N GLU A 115 3.26 43.60 6.16
CA GLU A 115 3.56 42.45 5.32
C GLU A 115 4.26 41.34 6.12
N PHE A 116 5.19 41.70 6.99
CA PHE A 116 5.89 40.75 7.86
C PHE A 116 4.92 40.00 8.81
N LYS A 117 3.95 40.70 9.40
CA LYS A 117 2.91 40.07 10.24
C LYS A 117 2.01 39.14 9.45
N ASP A 118 1.63 39.50 8.23
CA ASP A 118 0.83 38.63 7.35
C ASP A 118 1.60 37.34 7.00
N LEU A 119 2.90 37.46 6.73
CA LEU A 119 3.77 36.29 6.49
C LEU A 119 3.95 35.44 7.75
N GLN A 120 4.00 36.03 8.96
CA GLN A 120 4.00 35.27 10.21
C GLN A 120 2.72 34.46 10.38
N MET A 121 1.55 35.03 10.07
CA MET A 121 0.29 34.28 10.11
C MET A 121 0.30 33.14 9.11
N GLN A 122 0.78 33.35 7.88
CA GLN A 122 0.90 32.29 6.89
C GLN A 122 1.78 31.13 7.35
N ILE A 123 2.94 31.41 7.98
CA ILE A 123 3.79 30.36 8.56
C ILE A 123 3.05 29.60 9.68
N TYR A 124 2.32 30.30 10.53
CA TYR A 124 1.53 29.67 11.58
C TYR A 124 0.46 28.74 11.00
N ASP A 125 -0.26 29.19 9.98
CA ASP A 125 -1.28 28.39 9.30
C ASP A 125 -0.65 27.15 8.64
N MET A 126 0.52 27.31 8.01
CA MET A 126 1.26 26.18 7.44
C MET A 126 1.72 25.18 8.51
N ALA A 127 2.11 25.63 9.69
CA ALA A 127 2.48 24.76 10.80
C ALA A 127 1.31 23.93 11.35
N THR A 128 0.08 24.39 11.14
CA THR A 128 -1.15 23.70 11.54
C THR A 128 -1.75 22.79 10.48
N LEU A 129 -1.20 22.80 9.25
CA LEU A 129 -1.67 21.98 8.15
C LEU A 129 -1.62 20.49 8.50
N LYS A 130 -2.69 19.80 8.15
CA LYS A 130 -2.84 18.34 8.35
C LYS A 130 -3.10 17.65 7.01
N PHE A 131 -2.41 16.55 6.79
CA PHE A 131 -2.68 15.63 5.70
C PHE A 131 -3.39 14.40 6.26
N ASN A 132 -4.64 14.19 5.85
CA ASN A 132 -5.47 13.07 6.35
C ASN A 132 -5.51 12.98 7.89
N GLY A 133 -5.61 14.14 8.58
CA GLY A 133 -5.65 14.22 10.05
C GLY A 133 -4.28 14.16 10.74
N VAL A 134 -3.21 13.88 10.01
CA VAL A 134 -1.83 13.85 10.51
C VAL A 134 -1.18 15.21 10.26
N SER A 135 -0.54 15.79 11.27
CA SER A 135 0.19 17.06 11.13
C SER A 135 1.38 16.88 10.20
N THR A 136 1.54 17.78 9.23
CA THR A 136 2.66 17.73 8.26
C THR A 136 3.98 18.17 8.86
N VAL A 137 3.98 19.02 9.88
CA VAL A 137 5.19 19.62 10.47
C VAL A 137 5.53 19.04 11.84
N SER A 138 4.54 18.87 12.72
CA SER A 138 4.75 18.45 14.12
C SER A 138 5.12 16.98 14.30
N TYR A 139 4.91 16.12 13.29
CA TYR A 139 5.10 14.66 13.39
C TYR A 139 6.44 14.15 12.87
N THR A 140 7.30 15.01 12.33
CA THR A 140 8.58 14.58 11.74
C THR A 140 9.54 13.91 12.72
N HIS A 141 9.37 14.11 14.03
CA HIS A 141 10.25 13.54 15.06
C HIS A 141 9.69 12.30 15.78
N LEU A 142 8.37 12.06 15.76
CA LEU A 142 7.72 11.07 16.64
C LEU A 142 7.23 9.79 15.93
N THR A 143 7.05 9.77 14.61
CA THR A 143 6.35 8.66 13.93
C THR A 143 7.22 7.76 13.07
N LEU A 144 8.46 8.13 12.75
CA LEU A 144 9.39 7.23 12.04
C LEU A 144 9.62 5.88 12.75
N PRO A 145 9.71 5.81 14.09
CA PRO A 145 9.83 4.52 14.79
C PRO A 145 8.54 3.70 14.82
N THR A 146 7.37 4.33 14.67
CA THR A 146 6.07 3.64 14.82
C THR A 146 5.58 3.01 13.51
N ILE A 147 5.97 3.55 12.37
CA ILE A 147 5.63 3.02 11.03
C ILE A 147 6.44 1.75 10.70
N LEU A 148 7.60 1.56 11.35
CA LEU A 148 8.47 0.38 11.19
C LEU A 148 8.10 -0.80 12.11
N ARG A 149 7.06 -0.66 12.95
CA ARG A 149 6.57 -1.70 13.84
C ARG A 149 5.29 -2.33 13.30
N VAL A 150 5.42 -3.16 12.27
CA VAL A 150 4.40 -4.12 11.82
C VAL A 150 5.00 -5.51 11.80
#